data_d27792bb4095cd02078bf4e8e8bc3808
#
_entry.id   d27792bb4095cd02078bf4e8e8bc3808
#
_cell.length_a   1.000
_cell.length_b   1.000
_cell.length_c   1.000
_cell.angle_alpha   90.00
_cell.angle_beta   90.00
_cell.angle_gamma   90.00
#
_symmetry.space_group_name_H-M   'P 1'
#
loop_
_entity.id
_entity.type
_entity.pdbx_description
1 polymer ?
#
loop_
_entity_poly.entity_id
_entity_poly.type
_entity_poly.pdbx_seq_one_letter_code
_entity_poly.pdbx_strand_id
1 'polypeptide(L)'
;MDNNDILRRLRFTLNLSDDSMIDMYAKAGERVSRAEISCWLKKEEDEDFDIVIDENLATFLNGLIVNYRGKKDGQIPVAETELDNTIILRKLKIAFNFTSDELIYIWKKGDVEISETELSAFFRKKSHPKFKYLNDQYLRKFLKGFQVQRKTQREKEAYRNSFKK
;
A
#
# COMPACT_ATOMS: atom_id res chain seq x y z
N MET A 1 4.36 2.15 13.42
CA MET A 1 4.50 1.19 12.32
C MET A 1 5.56 1.72 11.36
N ASP A 2 6.63 0.99 11.14
CA ASP A 2 7.71 1.47 10.31
C ASP A 2 7.52 1.16 8.83
N ASN A 3 8.28 1.84 7.98
CA ASN A 3 8.16 1.71 6.54
C ASN A 3 8.57 0.32 6.03
N ASN A 4 9.54 -0.31 6.68
CA ASN A 4 9.97 -1.67 6.33
C ASN A 4 8.83 -2.67 6.52
N ASP A 5 8.09 -2.54 7.62
CA ASP A 5 6.93 -3.39 7.90
C ASP A 5 5.82 -3.17 6.88
N ILE A 6 5.55 -1.92 6.52
CA ILE A 6 4.56 -1.58 5.48
C ILE A 6 4.97 -2.20 4.13
N LEU A 7 6.23 -2.06 3.74
CA LEU A 7 6.75 -2.61 2.48
C LEU A 7 6.63 -4.14 2.46
N ARG A 8 7.02 -4.83 3.55
CA ARG A 8 6.90 -6.29 3.67
C ARG A 8 5.45 -6.74 3.55
N ARG A 9 4.53 -6.03 4.23
CA ARG A 9 3.09 -6.36 4.19
C ARG A 9 2.50 -6.19 2.80
N LEU A 10 2.85 -5.12 2.10
CA LEU A 10 2.39 -4.88 0.73
C LEU A 10 2.95 -5.91 -0.25
N ARG A 11 4.23 -6.24 -0.13
CA ARG A 11 4.83 -7.31 -0.93
C ARG A 11 4.07 -8.63 -0.78
N PHE A 12 3.78 -9.02 0.46
CA PHE A 12 3.05 -10.24 0.77
C PHE A 12 1.61 -10.17 0.25
N THR A 13 0.91 -9.08 0.54
CA THR A 13 -0.50 -8.87 0.14
C THR A 13 -0.67 -8.94 -1.38
N LEU A 14 0.24 -8.33 -2.11
CA LEU A 14 0.20 -8.25 -3.57
C LEU A 14 0.92 -9.42 -4.25
N ASN A 15 1.49 -10.33 -3.46
CA ASN A 15 2.23 -11.50 -3.94
C ASN A 15 3.33 -11.13 -4.95
N LEU A 16 4.14 -10.12 -4.61
CA LEU A 16 5.19 -9.63 -5.50
C LEU A 16 6.49 -10.42 -5.31
N SER A 17 7.08 -10.82 -6.43
CA SER A 17 8.45 -11.34 -6.46
C SER A 17 9.47 -10.20 -6.34
N ASP A 18 10.75 -10.53 -6.15
CA ASP A 18 11.82 -9.53 -6.16
C ASP A 18 11.85 -8.75 -7.48
N ASP A 19 11.68 -9.43 -8.61
CA ASP A 19 11.64 -8.80 -9.93
C ASP A 19 10.44 -7.84 -10.05
N SER A 20 9.29 -8.23 -9.54
CA SER A 20 8.10 -7.37 -9.51
C SER A 20 8.31 -6.14 -8.62
N MET A 21 8.98 -6.32 -7.48
CA MET A 21 9.34 -5.19 -6.59
C MET A 21 10.24 -4.20 -7.33
N ILE A 22 11.28 -4.69 -7.98
CA ILE A 22 12.19 -3.87 -8.80
C ILE A 22 11.42 -3.13 -9.89
N ASP A 23 10.48 -3.82 -10.55
CA ASP A 23 9.63 -3.23 -11.59
C ASP A 23 8.73 -2.10 -11.05
N MET A 24 8.18 -2.25 -9.84
CA MET A 24 7.39 -1.16 -9.23
C MET A 24 8.23 0.11 -9.06
N TYR A 25 9.46 0.00 -8.56
CA TYR A 25 10.37 1.13 -8.46
C TYR A 25 10.71 1.71 -9.83
N ALA A 26 10.97 0.85 -10.81
CA ALA A 26 11.27 1.29 -12.18
C ALA A 26 10.10 2.07 -12.81
N LYS A 27 8.87 1.64 -12.57
CA LYS A 27 7.66 2.35 -13.04
C LYS A 27 7.54 3.75 -12.42
N ALA A 28 8.09 3.95 -11.23
CA ALA A 28 8.17 5.25 -10.58
C ALA A 28 9.43 6.04 -10.98
N GLY A 29 10.21 5.55 -11.94
CA GLY A 29 11.41 6.22 -12.42
C GLY A 29 12.66 5.99 -11.58
N GLU A 30 12.64 5.02 -10.66
CA GLU A 30 13.75 4.75 -9.75
C GLU A 30 14.36 3.38 -10.02
N ARG A 31 15.68 3.33 -10.18
CA ARG A 31 16.39 2.07 -10.37
C ARG A 31 16.89 1.56 -9.02
N VAL A 32 16.42 0.38 -8.60
CA VAL A 32 16.87 -0.29 -7.39
C VAL A 32 17.43 -1.67 -7.73
N SER A 33 18.40 -2.12 -6.95
CA SER A 33 19.00 -3.44 -7.11
C SER A 33 18.23 -4.50 -6.30
N ARG A 34 18.40 -5.76 -6.68
CA ARG A 34 17.90 -6.88 -5.90
C ARG A 34 18.47 -6.89 -4.48
N ALA A 35 19.74 -6.52 -4.33
CA ALA A 35 20.40 -6.43 -3.02
C ALA A 35 19.72 -5.38 -2.12
N GLU A 36 19.38 -4.20 -2.65
CA GLU A 36 18.67 -3.17 -1.91
C GLU A 36 17.29 -3.68 -1.46
N ILE A 37 16.52 -4.28 -2.37
CA ILE A 37 15.22 -4.86 -2.03
C ILE A 37 15.38 -5.92 -0.93
N SER A 38 16.35 -6.80 -1.05
CA SER A 38 16.62 -7.85 -0.04
C SER A 38 16.88 -7.25 1.34
N CYS A 39 17.70 -6.19 1.43
CA CYS A 39 18.02 -5.53 2.69
C CYS A 39 16.79 -4.84 3.31
N TRP A 40 15.95 -4.21 2.49
CA TRP A 40 14.72 -3.56 2.96
C TRP A 40 13.66 -4.53 3.46
N LEU A 41 13.65 -5.76 2.95
CA LEU A 41 12.67 -6.78 3.33
C LEU A 41 13.09 -7.60 4.54
N LYS A 42 14.34 -7.46 5.01
CA LYS A 42 14.83 -8.16 6.19
C LYS A 42 14.25 -7.57 7.47
N LYS A 43 14.34 -8.34 8.54
CA LYS A 43 13.95 -7.89 9.88
C LYS A 43 15.09 -7.08 10.50
N GLU A 44 14.74 -6.22 11.44
CA GLU A 44 15.68 -5.31 12.10
C GLU A 44 16.87 -6.03 12.77
N GLU A 45 16.68 -7.25 13.26
CA GLU A 45 17.72 -8.07 13.87
C GLU A 45 18.72 -8.69 12.88
N ASP A 46 18.44 -8.66 11.58
CA ASP A 46 19.35 -9.18 10.55
C ASP A 46 20.48 -8.20 10.28
N GLU A 47 21.71 -8.73 10.08
CA GLU A 47 22.90 -7.90 9.85
C GLU A 47 22.80 -7.01 8.61
N ASP A 48 22.14 -7.49 7.56
CA ASP A 48 22.00 -6.78 6.28
C ASP A 48 20.73 -5.92 6.23
N PHE A 49 20.04 -5.77 7.35
CA PHE A 49 18.85 -4.92 7.40
C PHE A 49 19.20 -3.48 7.05
N ASP A 50 18.37 -2.87 6.21
CA ASP A 50 18.48 -1.44 5.88
C ASP A 50 17.10 -0.79 6.01
N ILE A 51 17.10 0.46 6.47
CA ILE A 51 15.89 1.23 6.72
C ILE A 51 15.30 1.74 5.41
N VAL A 52 14.00 1.53 5.23
CA VAL A 52 13.23 2.16 4.15
C VAL A 52 12.84 3.57 4.60
N ILE A 53 13.45 4.59 4.02
CA ILE A 53 13.08 5.98 4.29
C ILE A 53 11.75 6.32 3.61
N ASP A 54 11.10 7.39 4.06
CA ASP A 54 9.79 7.80 3.54
C ASP A 54 9.77 7.96 2.02
N GLU A 55 10.82 8.57 1.45
CA GLU A 55 10.91 8.76 0.01
C GLU A 55 10.94 7.44 -0.76
N ASN A 56 11.63 6.43 -0.23
CA ASN A 56 11.67 5.10 -0.85
C ASN A 56 10.31 4.39 -0.81
N LEU A 57 9.61 4.50 0.30
CA LEU A 57 8.25 3.95 0.40
C LEU A 57 7.29 4.71 -0.53
N ALA A 58 7.38 6.04 -0.57
CA ALA A 58 6.58 6.86 -1.47
C ALA A 58 6.81 6.48 -2.94
N THR A 59 8.07 6.24 -3.31
CA THR A 59 8.43 5.80 -4.67
C THR A 59 7.80 4.45 -5.01
N PHE A 60 7.85 3.49 -4.09
CA PHE A 60 7.21 2.19 -4.28
C PHE A 60 5.69 2.36 -4.48
N LEU A 61 5.04 3.15 -3.63
CA LEU A 61 3.60 3.41 -3.72
C LEU A 61 3.23 4.11 -5.04
N ASN A 62 4.06 5.03 -5.51
CA ASN A 62 3.89 5.66 -6.81
C ASN A 62 4.03 4.65 -7.96
N GLY A 63 4.93 3.68 -7.81
CA GLY A 63 5.06 2.56 -8.75
C GLY A 63 3.79 1.72 -8.81
N LEU A 64 3.15 1.45 -7.67
CA LEU A 64 1.86 0.78 -7.62
C LEU A 64 0.78 1.58 -8.37
N ILE A 65 0.75 2.91 -8.19
CA ILE A 65 -0.20 3.78 -8.89
C ILE A 65 0.00 3.65 -10.41
N VAL A 66 1.23 3.77 -10.88
CA VAL A 66 1.53 3.65 -12.31
C VAL A 66 1.17 2.27 -12.84
N ASN A 67 1.45 1.22 -12.07
CA ASN A 67 1.19 -0.16 -12.47
C ASN A 67 -0.30 -0.47 -12.60
N TYR A 68 -1.11 -0.06 -11.62
CA TYR A 68 -2.53 -0.44 -11.56
C TYR A 68 -3.46 0.59 -12.18
N ARG A 69 -3.11 1.86 -12.14
CA ARG A 69 -3.95 2.94 -12.66
C ARG A 69 -3.38 3.64 -13.89
N GLY A 70 -2.07 3.60 -14.07
CA GLY A 70 -1.37 4.29 -15.15
C GLY A 70 -0.91 5.70 -14.76
N LYS A 71 -0.18 6.34 -15.66
CA LYS A 71 0.32 7.69 -15.48
C LYS A 71 -0.79 8.70 -15.73
N LYS A 72 -0.90 9.72 -14.86
CA LYS A 72 -1.79 10.83 -15.09
C LYS A 72 -1.10 11.86 -16.00
N ASP A 73 -1.68 12.14 -17.16
CA ASP A 73 -1.13 13.06 -18.16
C ASP A 73 0.31 12.69 -18.58
N GLY A 74 0.61 11.38 -18.62
CA GLY A 74 1.94 10.89 -18.98
C GLY A 74 3.02 11.14 -17.92
N GLN A 75 2.63 11.59 -16.73
CA GLN A 75 3.57 11.93 -15.66
C GLN A 75 3.56 10.90 -14.54
N ILE A 76 4.75 10.70 -13.95
CA ILE A 76 4.93 9.90 -12.75
C ILE A 76 4.70 10.81 -11.54
N PRO A 77 3.92 10.36 -10.52
CA PRO A 77 3.79 11.14 -9.28
C PRO A 77 5.15 11.41 -8.65
N VAL A 78 5.33 12.61 -8.10
CA VAL A 78 6.56 12.97 -7.37
C VAL A 78 6.52 12.32 -5.99
N ALA A 79 7.61 11.64 -5.60
CA ALA A 79 7.72 11.01 -4.30
C ALA A 79 7.85 12.06 -3.20
N GLU A 80 7.03 11.94 -2.18
CA GLU A 80 7.14 12.79 -0.98
C GLU A 80 8.41 12.43 -0.20
N THR A 81 9.04 13.43 0.38
CA THR A 81 10.19 13.23 1.27
C THR A 81 9.75 12.87 2.69
N GLU A 82 8.51 13.18 3.04
CA GLU A 82 7.89 12.82 4.32
C GLU A 82 6.51 12.22 4.06
N LEU A 83 6.22 11.12 4.73
CA LEU A 83 4.93 10.43 4.65
C LEU A 83 4.21 10.46 6.00
N ASP A 84 2.90 10.50 5.94
CA ASP A 84 2.03 10.14 7.06
C ASP A 84 1.09 9.00 6.62
N ASN A 85 0.34 8.47 7.56
CA ASN A 85 -0.55 7.33 7.29
C ASN A 85 -1.66 7.68 6.30
N THR A 86 -2.13 8.93 6.32
CA THR A 86 -3.15 9.40 5.39
C THR A 86 -2.63 9.42 3.94
N ILE A 87 -1.41 9.88 3.73
CA ILE A 87 -0.76 9.88 2.40
C ILE A 87 -0.62 8.44 1.90
N ILE A 88 -0.14 7.53 2.76
CA ILE A 88 0.01 6.11 2.43
C ILE A 88 -1.33 5.52 2.00
N LEU A 89 -2.36 5.70 2.81
CA LEU A 89 -3.69 5.20 2.51
C LEU A 89 -4.25 5.80 1.21
N ARG A 90 -4.06 7.10 1.01
CA ARG A 90 -4.52 7.79 -0.21
C ARG A 90 -3.85 7.21 -1.46
N LYS A 91 -2.56 6.92 -1.41
CA LYS A 91 -1.85 6.30 -2.53
C LYS A 91 -2.38 4.90 -2.84
N LEU A 92 -2.67 4.10 -1.82
CA LEU A 92 -3.29 2.79 -2.00
C LEU A 92 -4.70 2.91 -2.59
N LYS A 93 -5.49 3.87 -2.09
CA LYS A 93 -6.81 4.17 -2.63
C LYS A 93 -6.75 4.52 -4.12
N ILE A 94 -5.80 5.35 -4.51
CA ILE A 94 -5.60 5.75 -5.91
C ILE A 94 -5.15 4.55 -6.74
N ALA A 95 -4.13 3.82 -6.30
CA ALA A 95 -3.57 2.70 -7.05
C ALA A 95 -4.62 1.64 -7.38
N PHE A 96 -5.44 1.27 -6.42
CA PHE A 96 -6.45 0.22 -6.57
C PHE A 96 -7.84 0.75 -6.88
N ASN A 97 -7.98 2.06 -7.05
CA ASN A 97 -9.25 2.73 -7.34
C ASN A 97 -10.36 2.34 -6.34
N PHE A 98 -10.03 2.30 -5.06
CA PHE A 98 -10.99 1.94 -4.02
C PHE A 98 -12.07 3.01 -3.86
N THR A 99 -13.32 2.57 -3.85
CA THR A 99 -14.46 3.41 -3.42
C THR A 99 -14.48 3.52 -1.90
N SER A 100 -15.27 4.46 -1.39
CA SER A 100 -15.48 4.61 0.06
C SER A 100 -16.03 3.31 0.67
N ASP A 101 -16.98 2.66 0.02
CA ASP A 101 -17.55 1.40 0.49
C ASP A 101 -16.51 0.27 0.52
N GLU A 102 -15.62 0.22 -0.47
CA GLU A 102 -14.55 -0.76 -0.51
C GLU A 102 -13.54 -0.54 0.62
N LEU A 103 -13.18 0.72 0.93
CA LEU A 103 -12.29 1.04 2.05
C LEU A 103 -12.91 0.60 3.38
N ILE A 104 -14.19 0.89 3.60
CA ILE A 104 -14.92 0.47 4.81
C ILE A 104 -14.95 -1.06 4.91
N TYR A 105 -15.21 -1.74 3.80
CA TYR A 105 -15.21 -3.19 3.73
C TYR A 105 -13.84 -3.79 4.08
N ILE A 106 -12.75 -3.19 3.58
CA ILE A 106 -11.39 -3.64 3.87
C ILE A 106 -11.09 -3.52 5.38
N TRP A 107 -11.46 -2.40 6.02
CA TRP A 107 -11.32 -2.26 7.47
C TRP A 107 -12.12 -3.31 8.23
N LYS A 108 -13.33 -3.61 7.77
CA LYS A 108 -14.17 -4.65 8.38
C LYS A 108 -13.47 -6.01 8.33
N LYS A 109 -12.80 -6.33 7.21
CA LYS A 109 -11.96 -7.55 7.11
C LYS A 109 -10.74 -7.51 8.04
N GLY A 110 -10.32 -6.34 8.46
CA GLY A 110 -9.29 -6.13 9.48
C GLY A 110 -9.84 -6.00 10.89
N ASP A 111 -11.10 -6.39 11.11
CA ASP A 111 -11.80 -6.36 12.40
C ASP A 111 -12.01 -4.96 12.97
N VAL A 112 -12.18 -3.96 12.12
CA VAL A 112 -12.49 -2.58 12.51
C VAL A 112 -13.67 -2.07 11.71
N GLU A 113 -14.65 -1.51 12.41
CA GLU A 113 -15.78 -0.84 11.78
C GLU A 113 -15.51 0.66 11.69
N ILE A 114 -15.58 1.18 10.46
CA ILE A 114 -15.40 2.60 10.15
C ILE A 114 -16.69 3.12 9.53
N SER A 115 -17.22 4.22 10.05
CA SER A 115 -18.38 4.89 9.47
C SER A 115 -17.95 5.77 8.29
N GLU A 116 -18.89 6.14 7.43
CA GLU A 116 -18.64 7.10 6.34
C GLU A 116 -18.15 8.45 6.88
N THR A 117 -18.68 8.87 8.02
CA THR A 117 -18.27 10.12 8.68
C THR A 117 -16.80 10.04 9.14
N GLU A 118 -16.41 8.91 9.75
CA GLU A 118 -15.02 8.70 10.16
C GLU A 118 -14.08 8.66 8.95
N LEU A 119 -14.48 7.95 7.91
CA LEU A 119 -13.70 7.86 6.68
C LEU A 119 -13.46 9.25 6.07
N SER A 120 -14.52 10.05 5.96
CA SER A 120 -14.40 11.44 5.48
C SER A 120 -13.46 12.26 6.35
N ALA A 121 -13.52 12.08 7.67
CA ALA A 121 -12.68 12.79 8.62
C ALA A 121 -11.18 12.51 8.41
N PHE A 122 -10.81 11.27 8.06
CA PHE A 122 -9.42 10.90 7.78
C PHE A 122 -8.84 11.64 6.57
N PHE A 123 -9.66 11.96 5.57
CA PHE A 123 -9.21 12.58 4.32
C PHE A 123 -9.41 14.10 4.28
N ARG A 124 -9.91 14.71 5.34
CA ARG A 124 -10.02 16.17 5.42
C ARG A 124 -8.65 16.83 5.59
N LYS A 125 -8.57 18.11 5.25
CA LYS A 125 -7.37 18.91 5.54
C LYS A 125 -7.12 18.94 7.05
N LYS A 126 -5.86 18.91 7.47
CA LYS A 126 -5.48 18.96 8.89
C LYS A 126 -6.04 20.18 9.63
N SER A 127 -6.26 21.28 8.93
CA SER A 127 -6.86 22.50 9.48
C SER A 127 -8.38 22.41 9.67
N HIS A 128 -9.03 21.38 9.13
CA HIS A 128 -10.50 21.26 9.22
C HIS A 128 -10.91 20.84 10.64
N PRO A 129 -11.97 21.47 11.23
CA PRO A 129 -12.42 21.14 12.61
C PRO A 129 -12.79 19.67 12.82
N LYS A 130 -13.23 18.98 11.76
CA LYS A 130 -13.63 17.57 11.81
C LYS A 130 -12.54 16.62 11.33
N PHE A 131 -11.33 17.10 11.14
CA PHE A 131 -10.20 16.23 10.79
C PHE A 131 -9.96 15.21 11.91
N LYS A 132 -9.74 13.95 11.50
CA LYS A 132 -9.36 12.88 12.40
C LYS A 132 -8.03 12.29 11.93
N TYR A 133 -7.08 12.16 12.84
CA TYR A 133 -5.79 11.57 12.56
C TYR A 133 -5.93 10.05 12.30
N LEU A 134 -5.35 9.59 11.20
CA LEU A 134 -5.27 8.16 10.90
C LEU A 134 -4.04 7.59 11.62
N ASN A 135 -4.25 7.00 12.79
CA ASN A 135 -3.17 6.46 13.60
C ASN A 135 -2.65 5.12 13.05
N ASP A 136 -1.54 4.66 13.62
CA ASP A 136 -0.88 3.41 13.18
C ASP A 136 -1.79 2.18 13.32
N GLN A 137 -2.64 2.15 14.34
CA GLN A 137 -3.56 1.03 14.55
C GLN A 137 -4.58 0.93 13.42
N TYR A 138 -5.14 2.06 12.97
CA TYR A 138 -6.05 2.08 11.82
C TYR A 138 -5.34 1.63 10.54
N LEU A 139 -4.12 2.10 10.32
CA LEU A 139 -3.35 1.70 9.13
C LEU A 139 -3.02 0.20 9.18
N ARG A 140 -2.58 -0.30 10.33
CA ARG A 140 -2.26 -1.72 10.52
C ARG A 140 -3.48 -2.61 10.24
N LYS A 141 -4.63 -2.23 10.77
CA LYS A 141 -5.89 -2.96 10.56
C LYS A 141 -6.35 -2.90 9.10
N PHE A 142 -6.16 -1.76 8.44
CA PHE A 142 -6.43 -1.64 7.01
C PHE A 142 -5.55 -2.60 6.20
N LEU A 143 -4.25 -2.62 6.46
CA LEU A 143 -3.32 -3.50 5.74
C LEU A 143 -3.65 -4.98 5.98
N LYS A 144 -4.05 -5.34 7.20
CA LYS A 144 -4.54 -6.70 7.51
C LYS A 144 -5.78 -7.04 6.70
N GLY A 145 -6.76 -6.15 6.67
CA GLY A 145 -8.00 -6.35 5.89
C GLY A 145 -7.74 -6.43 4.40
N PHE A 146 -6.83 -5.61 3.90
CA PHE A 146 -6.40 -5.64 2.50
C PHE A 146 -5.77 -6.98 2.12
N GLN A 147 -4.95 -7.53 3.00
CA GLN A 147 -4.36 -8.86 2.81
C GLN A 147 -5.43 -9.94 2.71
N VAL A 148 -6.42 -9.92 3.61
CA VAL A 148 -7.54 -10.88 3.61
C VAL A 148 -8.35 -10.76 2.33
N GLN A 149 -8.68 -9.54 1.92
CA GLN A 149 -9.47 -9.28 0.71
C GLN A 149 -8.73 -9.78 -0.55
N ARG A 150 -7.43 -9.51 -0.67
CA ARG A 150 -6.62 -9.95 -1.82
C ARG A 150 -6.49 -11.46 -1.88
N LYS A 151 -6.31 -12.11 -0.75
CA LYS A 151 -6.26 -13.58 -0.68
C LYS A 151 -7.56 -14.19 -1.16
N THR A 152 -8.70 -13.69 -0.68
CA THR A 152 -10.02 -14.16 -1.09
C THR A 152 -10.25 -13.99 -2.59
N GLN A 153 -9.83 -12.87 -3.17
CA GLN A 153 -9.93 -12.65 -4.61
C GLN A 153 -9.11 -13.68 -5.40
N ARG A 154 -7.86 -13.94 -4.99
CA ARG A 154 -7.01 -14.92 -5.66
C ARG A 154 -7.61 -16.33 -5.60
N GLU A 155 -8.17 -16.71 -4.47
CA GLU A 155 -8.83 -18.01 -4.30
C GLU A 155 -10.05 -18.14 -5.22
N LYS A 156 -10.87 -17.10 -5.32
CA LYS A 156 -12.03 -17.07 -6.23
C LYS A 156 -11.61 -17.17 -7.70
N GLU A 157 -10.56 -16.46 -8.09
CA GLU A 157 -10.02 -16.50 -9.44
C GLU A 157 -9.47 -17.88 -9.78
N ALA A 158 -8.70 -18.48 -8.88
CA ALA A 158 -8.15 -19.84 -9.05
C ALA A 158 -9.27 -20.87 -9.20
N TYR A 159 -10.31 -20.78 -8.38
CA TYR A 159 -11.49 -21.64 -8.45
C TYR A 159 -12.20 -21.50 -9.80
N ARG A 160 -12.45 -20.26 -10.22
CA ARG A 160 -13.09 -19.96 -11.51
C ARG A 160 -12.27 -20.50 -12.66
N ASN A 161 -10.96 -20.33 -12.64
CA ASN A 161 -10.05 -20.78 -13.69
C ASN A 161 -9.96 -22.31 -13.77
N SER A 162 -10.21 -23.03 -12.67
CA SER A 162 -10.20 -24.49 -12.67
C SER A 162 -11.30 -25.10 -13.54
N PHE A 163 -12.34 -24.34 -13.86
CA PHE A 163 -13.45 -24.76 -14.73
C PHE A 163 -13.27 -24.37 -16.20
N LYS A 164 -12.19 -23.67 -16.55
CA LYS A 164 -11.95 -23.17 -17.93
C LYS A 164 -11.12 -24.12 -18.80
N LYS A 165 -10.91 -25.35 -18.38
CA LYS A 165 -10.15 -26.34 -19.13
C LYS A 165 -11.03 -27.02 -20.20
#